data_6fcb046bdc44d49e57f3fbced939c24f
#
_entry.id   6fcb046bdc44d49e57f3fbced939c24f
#
_cell.length_a   1.000
_cell.length_b   1.000
_cell.length_c   1.000
_cell.angle_alpha   90.00
_cell.angle_beta   90.00
_cell.angle_gamma   90.00
#
_symmetry.space_group_name_H-M   'P 1'
#
loop_
_entity.id
_entity.type
_entity.pdbx_description
1 polymer ?
#
loop_
_entity_poly.entity_id
_entity_poly.type
_entity_poly.pdbx_seq_one_letter_code
_entity_poly.pdbx_strand_id
1 'polypeptide(L)'
;MKNARLILVEDDPFTRATLGDALAMHGFDIRARVGNAFDAIEAQRTHDPQVALLDLDLGIGASGIDVAISLRKNNPNIGIVFLTTYKDPRLINSNIPNLPEGAIFLNKLEMNSTTKIAIQISLAIVKPLAKRALPWVRKGPLSSMSSTQIEILKDIAAGLSTSEIARTRGVSEQAIDKSIKRISKNLGIPKSTDSNLRVQIVRAYFENKGQGI
;
A
#
# COMPACT_ATOMS: atom_id res chain seq x y z
N MET A 1 6.25 -17.49 19.35
CA MET A 1 5.33 -18.36 18.57
C MET A 1 6.15 -19.07 17.50
N LYS A 2 6.85 -20.14 17.92
CA LYS A 2 7.61 -20.96 16.97
C LYS A 2 6.65 -21.75 16.08
N ASN A 3 6.96 -21.81 14.80
CA ASN A 3 6.22 -22.58 13.76
C ASN A 3 4.83 -22.02 13.36
N ALA A 4 4.56 -20.72 13.54
CA ALA A 4 3.34 -20.15 12.98
C ALA A 4 3.39 -20.16 11.45
N ARG A 5 2.35 -20.72 10.82
CA ARG A 5 2.26 -20.83 9.35
C ARG A 5 2.00 -19.48 8.72
N LEU A 6 2.90 -19.05 7.85
CA LEU A 6 2.90 -17.77 7.17
C LEU A 6 2.92 -17.96 5.65
N ILE A 7 2.13 -17.18 4.93
CA ILE A 7 2.32 -16.95 3.50
C ILE A 7 2.85 -15.54 3.26
N LEU A 8 3.85 -15.44 2.37
CA LEU A 8 4.46 -14.18 1.95
C LEU A 8 4.07 -13.89 0.51
N VAL A 9 3.48 -12.71 0.27
CA VAL A 9 3.04 -12.25 -1.05
C VAL A 9 3.77 -10.96 -1.38
N GLU A 10 4.69 -11.02 -2.33
CA GLU A 10 5.59 -9.94 -2.73
C GLU A 10 5.96 -10.16 -4.20
N ASP A 11 5.75 -9.19 -5.06
CA ASP A 11 6.03 -9.33 -6.51
C ASP A 11 7.52 -9.29 -6.82
N ASP A 12 8.32 -8.49 -6.08
CA ASP A 12 9.77 -8.46 -6.26
C ASP A 12 10.44 -9.76 -5.78
N PRO A 13 11.09 -10.53 -6.68
CA PRO A 13 11.67 -11.83 -6.33
C PRO A 13 12.78 -11.76 -5.29
N PHE A 14 13.59 -10.69 -5.31
CA PHE A 14 14.69 -10.53 -4.37
C PHE A 14 14.19 -10.22 -2.96
N THR A 15 13.26 -9.27 -2.85
CA THR A 15 12.60 -8.93 -1.57
C THR A 15 11.87 -10.15 -1.00
N ARG A 16 11.13 -10.87 -1.85
CA ARG A 16 10.40 -12.09 -1.47
C ARG A 16 11.32 -13.16 -0.89
N ALA A 17 12.44 -13.43 -1.54
CA ALA A 17 13.42 -14.42 -1.07
C ALA A 17 14.04 -13.98 0.25
N THR A 18 14.63 -12.78 0.29
CA THR A 18 15.36 -12.25 1.44
C THR A 18 14.47 -12.15 2.68
N LEU A 19 13.26 -11.61 2.52
CA LEU A 19 12.32 -11.44 3.62
C LEU A 19 11.80 -12.79 4.13
N GLY A 20 11.54 -13.73 3.23
CA GLY A 20 11.13 -15.08 3.59
C GLY A 20 12.19 -15.81 4.42
N ASP A 21 13.46 -15.71 4.03
CA ASP A 21 14.57 -16.32 4.78
C ASP A 21 14.74 -15.68 6.15
N ALA A 22 14.69 -14.34 6.22
CA ALA A 22 14.79 -13.62 7.47
C ALA A 22 13.65 -13.99 8.44
N LEU A 23 12.41 -14.12 7.95
CA LEU A 23 11.28 -14.52 8.79
C LEU A 23 11.36 -15.99 9.22
N ALA A 24 11.89 -16.88 8.39
CA ALA A 24 12.17 -18.26 8.78
C ALA A 24 13.18 -18.33 9.93
N MET A 25 14.23 -17.48 9.90
CA MET A 25 15.18 -17.35 11.01
C MET A 25 14.53 -16.86 12.32
N HIS A 26 13.44 -16.08 12.23
CA HIS A 26 12.62 -15.68 13.37
C HIS A 26 11.66 -16.78 13.86
N GLY A 27 11.68 -17.95 13.23
CA GLY A 27 10.91 -19.13 13.65
C GLY A 27 9.50 -19.21 13.09
N PHE A 28 9.19 -18.45 12.03
CA PHE A 28 7.96 -18.65 11.26
C PHE A 28 8.10 -19.82 10.28
N ASP A 29 7.02 -20.56 10.10
CA ASP A 29 6.91 -21.62 9.12
C ASP A 29 6.37 -21.02 7.80
N ILE A 30 7.30 -20.70 6.88
CA ILE A 30 6.97 -20.05 5.62
C ILE A 30 6.42 -21.10 4.65
N ARG A 31 5.10 -21.20 4.56
CA ARG A 31 4.39 -22.21 3.76
C ARG A 31 4.38 -21.89 2.27
N ALA A 32 4.36 -20.62 1.92
CA ALA A 32 4.45 -20.19 0.53
C ALA A 32 5.12 -18.82 0.41
N ARG A 33 5.83 -18.62 -0.71
CA ARG A 33 6.42 -17.36 -1.15
C ARG A 33 5.96 -17.12 -2.57
N VAL A 34 4.96 -16.26 -2.75
CA VAL A 34 4.27 -16.07 -4.02
C VAL A 34 4.31 -14.62 -4.47
N GLY A 35 4.20 -14.37 -5.77
CA GLY A 35 4.37 -13.06 -6.37
C GLY A 35 3.07 -12.39 -6.83
N ASN A 36 1.92 -13.05 -6.70
CA ASN A 36 0.66 -12.55 -7.23
C ASN A 36 -0.55 -13.04 -6.43
N ALA A 37 -1.70 -12.46 -6.73
CA ALA A 37 -2.95 -12.72 -6.02
C ALA A 37 -3.48 -14.16 -6.21
N PHE A 38 -3.35 -14.71 -7.41
CA PHE A 38 -3.84 -16.05 -7.70
C PHE A 38 -3.12 -17.10 -6.84
N ASP A 39 -1.79 -17.08 -6.87
CA ASP A 39 -0.96 -18.01 -6.09
C ASP A 39 -1.16 -17.83 -4.58
N ALA A 40 -1.44 -16.59 -4.12
CA ALA A 40 -1.71 -16.33 -2.71
C ALA A 40 -3.01 -17.01 -2.22
N ILE A 41 -4.06 -16.99 -3.04
CA ILE A 41 -5.34 -17.64 -2.72
C ILE A 41 -5.19 -19.16 -2.72
N GLU A 42 -4.46 -19.70 -3.69
CA GLU A 42 -4.18 -21.15 -3.74
C GLU A 42 -3.31 -21.61 -2.56
N ALA A 43 -2.31 -20.78 -2.18
CA ALA A 43 -1.48 -21.07 -1.01
C ALA A 43 -2.30 -21.08 0.29
N GLN A 44 -3.29 -20.19 0.43
CA GLN A 44 -4.21 -20.24 1.58
C GLN A 44 -4.98 -21.56 1.64
N ARG A 45 -5.53 -22.00 0.52
CA ARG A 45 -6.34 -23.24 0.45
C ARG A 45 -5.52 -24.48 0.80
N THR A 46 -4.25 -24.50 0.34
CA THR A 46 -3.35 -25.65 0.49
C THR A 46 -2.73 -25.73 1.88
N HIS A 47 -2.38 -24.57 2.48
CA HIS A 47 -1.52 -24.54 3.66
C HIS A 47 -2.19 -24.05 4.95
N ASP A 48 -3.43 -23.59 4.87
CA ASP A 48 -4.18 -23.02 6.03
C ASP A 48 -3.30 -22.09 6.89
N PRO A 49 -2.80 -20.97 6.34
CA PRO A 49 -1.89 -20.09 7.06
C PRO A 49 -2.61 -19.35 8.19
N GLN A 50 -1.88 -19.06 9.27
CA GLN A 50 -2.36 -18.27 10.39
C GLN A 50 -2.20 -16.77 10.13
N VAL A 51 -1.29 -16.40 9.23
CA VAL A 51 -1.02 -15.01 8.87
C VAL A 51 -0.55 -14.90 7.42
N ALA A 52 -0.94 -13.79 6.79
CA ALA A 52 -0.43 -13.37 5.50
C ALA A 52 0.35 -12.06 5.65
N LEU A 53 1.58 -12.03 5.13
CA LEU A 53 2.37 -10.83 4.93
C LEU A 53 2.29 -10.45 3.45
N LEU A 54 1.75 -9.27 3.17
CA LEU A 54 1.35 -8.86 1.83
C LEU A 54 2.00 -7.52 1.44
N ASP A 55 2.63 -7.45 0.27
CA ASP A 55 2.81 -6.12 -0.35
C ASP A 55 1.46 -5.61 -0.85
N LEU A 56 1.30 -4.30 -0.89
CA LEU A 56 0.13 -3.66 -1.47
C LEU A 56 0.17 -3.65 -3.00
N ASP A 57 1.35 -3.43 -3.58
CA ASP A 57 1.56 -3.37 -5.03
C ASP A 57 2.08 -4.73 -5.52
N LEU A 58 1.23 -5.47 -6.16
CA LEU A 58 1.57 -6.78 -6.74
C LEU A 58 1.68 -6.71 -8.27
N GLY A 59 1.89 -5.49 -8.80
CA GLY A 59 1.98 -5.26 -10.24
C GLY A 59 0.62 -5.24 -10.92
N ILE A 60 0.52 -5.87 -12.11
CA ILE A 60 -0.70 -5.86 -12.92
C ILE A 60 -1.74 -6.80 -12.31
N GLY A 61 -2.95 -6.29 -12.05
CA GLY A 61 -4.07 -7.09 -11.57
C GLY A 61 -4.56 -6.69 -10.18
N ALA A 62 -4.89 -7.69 -9.37
CA ALA A 62 -5.40 -7.48 -8.03
C ALA A 62 -4.31 -7.00 -7.08
N SER A 63 -4.63 -6.01 -6.25
CA SER A 63 -3.73 -5.46 -5.24
C SER A 63 -3.62 -6.38 -4.01
N GLY A 64 -2.63 -6.14 -3.16
CA GLY A 64 -2.54 -6.83 -1.87
C GLY A 64 -3.77 -6.63 -0.98
N ILE A 65 -4.52 -5.52 -1.16
CA ILE A 65 -5.79 -5.28 -0.45
C ILE A 65 -6.85 -6.27 -0.94
N ASP A 66 -6.97 -6.48 -2.25
CA ASP A 66 -7.91 -7.43 -2.83
C ASP A 66 -7.59 -8.86 -2.38
N VAL A 67 -6.31 -9.20 -2.31
CA VAL A 67 -5.83 -10.46 -1.73
C VAL A 67 -6.28 -10.59 -0.28
N ALA A 68 -6.02 -9.58 0.55
CA ALA A 68 -6.37 -9.62 1.97
C ALA A 68 -7.87 -9.79 2.21
N ILE A 69 -8.71 -9.13 1.41
CA ILE A 69 -10.17 -9.27 1.45
C ILE A 69 -10.57 -10.72 1.11
N SER A 70 -9.98 -11.28 0.06
CA SER A 70 -10.25 -12.66 -0.36
C SER A 70 -9.81 -13.67 0.69
N LEU A 71 -8.61 -13.50 1.28
CA LEU A 71 -8.11 -14.34 2.36
C LEU A 71 -9.04 -14.32 3.57
N ARG A 72 -9.53 -13.12 3.96
CA ARG A 72 -10.46 -12.95 5.09
C ARG A 72 -11.83 -13.53 4.82
N LYS A 73 -12.30 -13.53 3.58
CA LYS A 73 -13.56 -14.17 3.19
C LYS A 73 -13.51 -15.69 3.42
N ASN A 74 -12.35 -16.30 3.15
CA ASN A 74 -12.14 -17.73 3.33
C ASN A 74 -11.80 -18.11 4.79
N ASN A 75 -11.00 -17.30 5.47
CA ASN A 75 -10.66 -17.46 6.89
C ASN A 75 -10.79 -16.11 7.61
N PRO A 76 -11.90 -15.84 8.32
CA PRO A 76 -12.12 -14.57 9.03
C PRO A 76 -11.06 -14.25 10.09
N ASN A 77 -10.35 -15.24 10.60
CA ASN A 77 -9.38 -15.11 11.68
C ASN A 77 -7.92 -15.07 11.19
N ILE A 78 -7.65 -15.10 9.88
CA ILE A 78 -6.28 -14.99 9.40
C ILE A 78 -5.70 -13.60 9.76
N GLY A 79 -4.50 -13.56 10.34
CA GLY A 79 -3.77 -12.31 10.55
C GLY A 79 -3.38 -11.68 9.22
N ILE A 80 -3.58 -10.37 9.07
CA ILE A 80 -3.15 -9.64 7.88
C ILE A 80 -2.14 -8.59 8.28
N VAL A 81 -0.97 -8.63 7.64
CA VAL A 81 0.07 -7.61 7.77
C VAL A 81 0.43 -7.13 6.37
N PHE A 82 0.26 -5.84 6.13
CA PHE A 82 0.77 -5.19 4.92
C PHE A 82 2.16 -4.66 5.18
N LEU A 83 3.08 -4.93 4.26
CA LEU A 83 4.43 -4.38 4.26
C LEU A 83 4.69 -3.73 2.90
N THR A 84 4.71 -2.41 2.83
CA THR A 84 4.72 -1.66 1.59
C THR A 84 5.59 -0.41 1.66
N THR A 85 6.06 0.07 0.52
CA THR A 85 6.75 1.37 0.42
C THR A 85 5.77 2.54 0.41
N TYR A 86 4.53 2.33 0.06
CA TYR A 86 3.51 3.37 -0.03
C TYR A 86 3.16 3.97 1.35
N LYS A 87 3.24 5.28 1.46
CA LYS A 87 2.78 6.00 2.67
C LYS A 87 1.25 6.11 2.75
N ASP A 88 0.59 6.04 1.59
CA ASP A 88 -0.87 6.07 1.49
C ASP A 88 -1.33 5.06 0.43
N PRO A 89 -2.11 4.04 0.80
CA PRO A 89 -2.55 2.99 -0.12
C PRO A 89 -3.50 3.51 -1.21
N ARG A 90 -4.11 4.70 -1.04
CA ARG A 90 -4.92 5.34 -2.08
C ARG A 90 -4.12 5.70 -3.34
N LEU A 91 -2.77 5.75 -3.24
CA LEU A 91 -1.91 5.89 -4.40
C LEU A 91 -1.94 4.64 -5.31
N ILE A 92 -2.29 3.48 -4.78
CA ILE A 92 -2.51 2.26 -5.58
C ILE A 92 -3.92 2.29 -6.15
N ASN A 93 -4.91 2.40 -5.28
CA ASN A 93 -6.32 2.46 -5.64
C ASN A 93 -7.00 3.58 -4.85
N SER A 94 -7.48 4.62 -5.52
CA SER A 94 -8.12 5.78 -4.89
C SER A 94 -9.44 5.44 -4.20
N ASN A 95 -10.11 4.37 -4.66
CA ASN A 95 -11.32 3.81 -4.06
C ASN A 95 -10.97 2.55 -3.29
N ILE A 96 -10.22 2.70 -2.18
CA ILE A 96 -9.88 1.56 -1.34
C ILE A 96 -11.16 0.97 -0.77
N PRO A 97 -11.46 -0.31 -1.02
CA PRO A 97 -12.52 -1.00 -0.30
C PRO A 97 -12.19 -1.04 1.19
N ASN A 98 -13.18 -1.26 2.02
CA ASN A 98 -12.98 -1.39 3.46
C ASN A 98 -11.88 -2.42 3.74
N LEU A 99 -10.81 -1.95 4.37
CA LEU A 99 -9.70 -2.81 4.74
C LEU A 99 -10.14 -3.87 5.74
N PRO A 100 -9.56 -5.07 5.69
CA PRO A 100 -9.86 -6.11 6.68
C PRO A 100 -9.64 -5.59 8.10
N GLU A 101 -10.63 -5.74 8.95
CA GLU A 101 -10.52 -5.32 10.36
C GLU A 101 -9.30 -5.95 11.02
N GLY A 102 -8.57 -5.17 11.81
CA GLY A 102 -7.38 -5.65 12.51
C GLY A 102 -6.13 -5.82 11.65
N ALA A 103 -6.15 -5.49 10.36
CA ALA A 103 -4.96 -5.50 9.53
C ALA A 103 -3.89 -4.53 10.09
N ILE A 104 -2.64 -4.97 10.06
CA ILE A 104 -1.48 -4.16 10.46
C ILE A 104 -0.81 -3.62 9.20
N PHE A 105 -0.42 -2.36 9.23
CA PHE A 105 0.33 -1.72 8.16
C PHE A 105 1.73 -1.36 8.61
N LEU A 106 2.71 -1.74 7.79
CA LEU A 106 4.12 -1.45 7.99
C LEU A 106 4.67 -0.77 6.75
N ASN A 107 5.38 0.33 6.94
CA ASN A 107 6.11 0.95 5.84
C ASN A 107 7.51 0.35 5.73
N LYS A 108 7.87 -0.19 4.55
CA LYS A 108 9.19 -0.80 4.28
C LYS A 108 10.34 0.16 4.61
N LEU A 109 10.15 1.47 4.37
CA LEU A 109 11.18 2.49 4.61
C LEU A 109 11.39 2.80 6.10
N GLU A 110 10.40 2.52 6.95
CA GLU A 110 10.47 2.71 8.40
C GLU A 110 10.91 1.43 9.14
N MET A 111 10.87 0.30 8.44
CA MET A 111 11.25 -1.00 9.01
C MET A 111 12.76 -1.25 8.82
N ASN A 112 13.54 -0.88 9.82
CA ASN A 112 14.99 -1.06 9.84
C ASN A 112 15.42 -2.42 10.46
N SER A 113 14.49 -3.30 10.76
CA SER A 113 14.76 -4.59 11.39
C SER A 113 13.66 -5.60 11.12
N THR A 114 14.04 -6.80 10.69
CA THR A 114 13.13 -7.94 10.51
C THR A 114 12.51 -8.39 11.84
N THR A 115 13.18 -8.15 12.96
CA THR A 115 12.61 -8.40 14.31
C THR A 115 11.36 -7.57 14.56
N LYS A 116 11.32 -6.30 14.14
CA LYS A 116 10.12 -5.46 14.25
C LYS A 116 8.97 -6.02 13.42
N ILE A 117 9.26 -6.49 12.21
CA ILE A 117 8.27 -7.13 11.33
C ILE A 117 7.74 -8.40 12.01
N ALA A 118 8.62 -9.25 12.55
CA ALA A 118 8.26 -10.49 13.24
C ALA A 118 7.33 -10.25 14.45
N ILE A 119 7.58 -9.20 15.24
CA ILE A 119 6.71 -8.79 16.35
C ILE A 119 5.32 -8.43 15.85
N GLN A 120 5.20 -7.64 14.77
CA GLN A 120 3.91 -7.23 14.22
C GLN A 120 3.15 -8.42 13.62
N ILE A 121 3.84 -9.33 12.95
CA ILE A 121 3.25 -10.59 12.47
C ILE A 121 2.67 -11.39 13.65
N SER A 122 3.44 -11.53 14.75
CA SER A 122 2.97 -12.23 15.95
C SER A 122 1.73 -11.55 16.56
N LEU A 123 1.67 -10.21 16.57
CA LEU A 123 0.49 -9.46 17.02
C LEU A 123 -0.73 -9.68 16.12
N ALA A 124 -0.53 -9.79 14.80
CA ALA A 124 -1.61 -10.07 13.86
C ALA A 124 -2.21 -11.46 14.07
N ILE A 125 -1.39 -12.45 14.45
CA ILE A 125 -1.85 -13.81 14.75
C ILE A 125 -2.66 -13.85 16.07
N VAL A 126 -2.15 -13.21 17.13
CA VAL A 126 -2.79 -13.24 18.46
C VAL A 126 -4.09 -12.44 18.50
N LYS A 127 -4.15 -11.32 17.77
CA LYS A 127 -5.29 -10.41 17.77
C LYS A 127 -5.65 -10.02 16.32
N PRO A 128 -6.15 -10.95 15.51
CA PRO A 128 -6.38 -10.71 14.09
C PRO A 128 -7.46 -9.67 13.80
N LEU A 129 -8.42 -9.50 14.70
CA LEU A 129 -9.56 -8.57 14.54
C LEU A 129 -9.46 -7.35 15.47
N ALA A 130 -8.29 -7.09 16.08
CA ALA A 130 -8.15 -5.93 16.95
C ALA A 130 -8.33 -4.62 16.17
N LYS A 131 -9.23 -3.75 16.61
CA LYS A 131 -9.37 -2.41 16.02
C LYS A 131 -8.07 -1.65 16.13
N ARG A 132 -7.51 -1.24 15.00
CA ARG A 132 -6.27 -0.48 14.90
C ARG A 132 -6.49 0.79 14.11
N ALA A 133 -5.85 1.87 14.53
CA ALA A 133 -5.84 3.10 13.75
C ALA A 133 -5.04 2.87 12.46
N LEU A 134 -5.62 3.25 11.32
CA LEU A 134 -4.94 3.21 10.06
C LEU A 134 -3.91 4.36 9.99
N PRO A 135 -2.62 4.10 9.82
CA PRO A 135 -1.57 5.11 9.96
C PRO A 135 -1.71 6.29 8.99
N TRP A 136 -2.26 6.07 7.80
CA TRP A 136 -2.44 7.12 6.78
C TRP A 136 -3.67 7.99 6.99
N VAL A 137 -4.66 7.57 7.80
CA VAL A 137 -5.91 8.35 7.98
C VAL A 137 -5.68 9.65 8.75
N ARG A 138 -4.57 9.77 9.48
CA ARG A 138 -4.35 10.89 10.40
C ARG A 138 -3.06 11.69 10.20
N LYS A 139 -2.12 11.25 9.34
CA LYS A 139 -0.81 11.93 9.23
C LYS A 139 -0.29 11.86 7.79
N GLY A 140 -0.12 13.00 7.19
CA GLY A 140 0.55 13.15 5.91
C GLY A 140 -0.15 14.12 4.96
N PRO A 141 0.55 14.62 3.96
CA PRO A 141 0.02 15.61 3.02
C PRO A 141 -1.16 15.10 2.19
N LEU A 142 -1.29 13.76 2.05
CA LEU A 142 -2.38 13.15 1.31
C LEU A 142 -3.65 12.96 2.16
N SER A 143 -3.57 13.00 3.49
CA SER A 143 -4.69 12.69 4.39
C SER A 143 -5.92 13.59 4.20
N SER A 144 -5.73 14.84 3.78
CA SER A 144 -6.78 15.83 3.49
C SER A 144 -7.30 15.80 2.05
N MET A 145 -6.72 14.95 1.18
CA MET A 145 -7.13 14.86 -0.22
C MET A 145 -8.33 13.94 -0.40
N SER A 146 -9.27 14.38 -1.26
CA SER A 146 -10.33 13.51 -1.74
C SER A 146 -9.81 12.45 -2.73
N SER A 147 -10.58 11.37 -2.95
CA SER A 147 -10.26 10.36 -3.97
C SER A 147 -10.03 10.98 -5.34
N THR A 148 -10.86 11.95 -5.75
CA THR A 148 -10.68 12.67 -7.01
C THR A 148 -9.36 13.42 -7.08
N GLN A 149 -8.91 14.04 -5.97
CA GLN A 149 -7.62 14.72 -5.92
C GLN A 149 -6.44 13.76 -6.00
N ILE A 150 -6.55 12.60 -5.36
CA ILE A 150 -5.55 11.51 -5.48
C ILE A 150 -5.46 11.02 -6.93
N GLU A 151 -6.59 10.85 -7.61
CA GLU A 151 -6.61 10.45 -9.02
C GLU A 151 -5.96 11.50 -9.93
N ILE A 152 -6.30 12.78 -9.76
CA ILE A 152 -5.66 13.87 -10.52
C ILE A 152 -4.15 13.92 -10.23
N LEU A 153 -3.74 13.68 -8.99
CA LEU A 153 -2.33 13.56 -8.63
C LEU A 153 -1.62 12.43 -9.39
N LYS A 154 -2.28 11.26 -9.50
CA LYS A 154 -1.78 10.12 -10.30
C LYS A 154 -1.68 10.46 -11.78
N ASP A 155 -2.70 11.11 -12.35
CA ASP A 155 -2.70 11.54 -13.76
C ASP A 155 -1.56 12.51 -14.06
N ILE A 156 -1.30 13.48 -13.15
CA ILE A 156 -0.16 14.40 -13.26
C ILE A 156 1.16 13.63 -13.21
N ALA A 157 1.29 12.67 -12.31
CA ALA A 157 2.50 11.85 -12.18
C ALA A 157 2.73 10.94 -13.38
N ALA A 158 1.65 10.54 -14.07
CA ALA A 158 1.70 9.81 -15.35
C ALA A 158 2.04 10.71 -16.55
N GLY A 159 2.18 12.03 -16.35
CA GLY A 159 2.57 12.98 -17.37
C GLY A 159 1.41 13.60 -18.18
N LEU A 160 0.15 13.33 -17.81
CA LEU A 160 -1.00 13.88 -18.53
C LEU A 160 -1.05 15.40 -18.39
N SER A 161 -1.40 16.09 -19.48
CA SER A 161 -1.66 17.54 -19.50
C SER A 161 -3.00 17.89 -18.81
N THR A 162 -3.19 19.16 -18.46
CA THR A 162 -4.46 19.64 -17.89
C THR A 162 -5.65 19.35 -18.83
N SER A 163 -5.47 19.53 -20.13
CA SER A 163 -6.50 19.28 -21.15
C SER A 163 -6.84 17.80 -21.28
N GLU A 164 -5.85 16.91 -21.23
CA GLU A 164 -6.07 15.45 -21.24
C GLU A 164 -6.83 14.99 -20.01
N ILE A 165 -6.42 15.44 -18.81
CA ILE A 165 -7.12 15.13 -17.56
C ILE A 165 -8.57 15.63 -17.61
N ALA A 166 -8.79 16.87 -18.08
CA ALA A 166 -10.12 17.46 -18.20
C ALA A 166 -11.01 16.63 -19.15
N ARG A 167 -10.48 16.26 -20.31
CA ARG A 167 -11.19 15.43 -21.31
C ARG A 167 -11.54 14.06 -20.75
N THR A 168 -10.58 13.37 -20.15
CA THR A 168 -10.78 12.02 -19.58
C THR A 168 -11.83 12.00 -18.48
N ARG A 169 -11.90 13.10 -17.69
CA ARG A 169 -12.83 13.21 -16.55
C ARG A 169 -14.15 13.92 -16.88
N GLY A 170 -14.33 14.40 -18.10
CA GLY A 170 -15.55 15.10 -18.52
C GLY A 170 -15.78 16.43 -17.78
N VAL A 171 -14.71 17.17 -17.45
CA VAL A 171 -14.77 18.44 -16.72
C VAL A 171 -13.99 19.54 -17.47
N SER A 172 -14.15 20.80 -17.06
CA SER A 172 -13.38 21.91 -17.65
C SER A 172 -11.92 21.91 -17.18
N GLU A 173 -11.00 22.43 -18.01
CA GLU A 173 -9.60 22.65 -17.63
C GLU A 173 -9.48 23.56 -16.41
N GLN A 174 -10.35 24.56 -16.27
CA GLN A 174 -10.40 25.44 -15.11
C GLN A 174 -10.72 24.66 -13.81
N ALA A 175 -11.55 23.61 -13.88
CA ALA A 175 -11.83 22.75 -12.71
C ALA A 175 -10.58 21.92 -12.31
N ILE A 176 -9.83 21.43 -13.31
CA ILE A 176 -8.56 20.74 -13.07
C ILE A 176 -7.52 21.69 -12.47
N ASP A 177 -7.38 22.92 -12.98
CA ASP A 177 -6.45 23.92 -12.43
C ASP A 177 -6.77 24.27 -10.97
N LYS A 178 -8.06 24.39 -10.63
CA LYS A 178 -8.47 24.56 -9.22
C LYS A 178 -8.07 23.36 -8.37
N SER A 179 -8.20 22.15 -8.89
CA SER A 179 -7.79 20.93 -8.22
C SER A 179 -6.27 20.85 -8.03
N ILE A 180 -5.49 21.19 -9.06
CA ILE A 180 -4.02 21.27 -8.98
C ILE A 180 -3.57 22.25 -7.89
N LYS A 181 -4.19 23.43 -7.82
CA LYS A 181 -3.92 24.42 -6.75
C LYS A 181 -4.22 23.88 -5.34
N ARG A 182 -5.30 23.09 -5.19
CA ARG A 182 -5.63 22.44 -3.90
C ARG A 182 -4.65 21.33 -3.57
N ILE A 183 -4.30 20.50 -4.55
CA ILE A 183 -3.29 19.44 -4.40
C ILE A 183 -1.96 20.02 -3.95
N SER A 184 -1.46 21.08 -4.62
CA SER A 184 -0.20 21.72 -4.24
C SER A 184 -0.23 22.28 -2.81
N LYS A 185 -1.35 22.87 -2.40
CA LYS A 185 -1.53 23.35 -1.03
C LYS A 185 -1.49 22.20 -0.02
N ASN A 186 -2.18 21.11 -0.30
CA ASN A 186 -2.20 19.93 0.58
C ASN A 186 -0.82 19.27 0.68
N LEU A 187 -0.05 19.25 -0.41
CA LEU A 187 1.34 18.77 -0.43
C LEU A 187 2.33 19.73 0.26
N GLY A 188 1.89 20.90 0.68
CA GLY A 188 2.78 21.91 1.28
C GLY A 188 3.77 22.55 0.30
N ILE A 189 3.47 22.50 -1.01
CA ILE A 189 4.35 23.04 -2.05
C ILE A 189 4.26 24.58 -1.99
N PRO A 190 5.38 25.30 -1.75
CA PRO A 190 5.37 26.74 -1.68
C PRO A 190 5.06 27.35 -3.06
N LYS A 191 4.38 28.48 -3.07
CA LYS A 191 4.24 29.30 -4.29
C LYS A 191 5.60 29.91 -4.61
N SER A 192 6.27 29.38 -5.60
CA SER A 192 7.53 29.94 -6.13
C SER A 192 7.37 30.22 -7.62
N THR A 193 7.95 31.30 -8.07
CA THR A 193 8.07 31.63 -9.51
C THR A 193 9.21 30.88 -10.20
N ASP A 194 10.15 30.34 -9.41
CA ASP A 194 11.42 29.78 -9.90
C ASP A 194 11.37 28.26 -10.11
N SER A 195 10.23 27.63 -9.85
CA SER A 195 10.09 26.19 -9.96
C SER A 195 8.77 25.77 -10.63
N ASN A 196 8.86 24.77 -11.49
CA ASN A 196 7.68 24.22 -12.14
C ASN A 196 6.81 23.45 -11.14
N LEU A 197 5.60 23.96 -10.89
CA LEU A 197 4.65 23.38 -9.95
C LEU A 197 4.34 21.90 -10.26
N ARG A 198 4.19 21.56 -11.54
CA ARG A 198 3.91 20.16 -11.92
C ARG A 198 5.05 19.22 -11.57
N VAL A 199 6.30 19.66 -11.77
CA VAL A 199 7.48 18.86 -11.40
C VAL A 199 7.52 18.66 -9.88
N GLN A 200 7.20 19.67 -9.08
CA GLN A 200 7.14 19.52 -7.62
C GLN A 200 6.02 18.55 -7.19
N ILE A 201 4.86 18.59 -7.83
CA ILE A 201 3.76 17.65 -7.58
C ILE A 201 4.17 16.22 -7.92
N VAL A 202 4.82 16.01 -9.06
CA VAL A 202 5.35 14.70 -9.48
C VAL A 202 6.37 14.17 -8.46
N ARG A 203 7.30 15.00 -8.05
CA ARG A 203 8.27 14.66 -7.00
C ARG A 203 7.58 14.23 -5.70
N ALA A 204 6.65 15.04 -5.21
CA ALA A 204 5.90 14.72 -4.00
C ALA A 204 5.08 13.42 -4.14
N TYR A 205 4.56 13.10 -5.33
CA TYR A 205 3.90 11.82 -5.60
C TYR A 205 4.87 10.65 -5.40
N PHE A 206 6.06 10.69 -6.02
CA PHE A 206 7.04 9.61 -5.91
C PHE A 206 7.61 9.48 -4.49
N GLU A 207 7.82 10.59 -3.78
CA GLU A 207 8.21 10.57 -2.35
C GLU A 207 7.15 9.88 -1.47
N ASN A 208 5.85 10.04 -1.78
CA ASN A 208 4.77 9.34 -1.06
C ASN A 208 4.57 7.89 -1.55
N LYS A 209 5.00 7.56 -2.76
CA LYS A 209 5.10 6.19 -3.25
C LYS A 209 6.29 5.43 -2.65
N GLY A 210 7.21 6.14 -1.98
CA GLY A 210 8.41 5.54 -1.42
C GLY A 210 9.56 5.39 -2.42
N GLN A 211 9.46 6.08 -3.55
CA GLN A 211 10.51 6.18 -4.56
C GLN A 211 11.15 7.56 -4.41
N GLY A 212 12.35 7.63 -3.82
CA GLY A 212 13.15 8.85 -3.82
C GLY A 212 13.61 9.17 -5.25
N ILE A 213 13.45 10.44 -5.67
CA ILE A 213 14.05 10.96 -6.90
C ILE A 213 15.34 11.69 -6.48
#